data_49f479fa6e7b32f734d17ac7fa928a3f
#
_entry.id   49f479fa6e7b32f734d17ac7fa928a3f
#
_cell.length_a   1.000
_cell.length_b   1.000
_cell.length_c   1.000
_cell.angle_alpha   90.00
_cell.angle_beta   90.00
_cell.angle_gamma   90.00
#
_symmetry.space_group_name_H-M   'P 1'
#
loop_
_entity.id
_entity.type
_entity.pdbx_description
1 polymer ?
#
loop_
_entity_poly.entity_id
_entity_poly.type
_entity_poly.pdbx_seq_one_letter_code
_entity_poly.pdbx_strand_id
1 'polypeptide(L)'
;LGEQPVHGLAKRYLEELSQTLRPGTTKSIRYALELLSSYVGNKLKIGELSSNTGRDILKLISKLSPNVRKYAEAKEASLTKLAELSQTYESISLTPQTQGRIFKQMQRFLDWCVREGELHSNPWSTLRIRATPEVSPHGILTDAQVSILLKAKDRVLHSALLFGLLTGMRSGEICGLMAEDITHKGNLGRFIHIRPNAIRQLKSKAAEREVPLHQILEQLLDTSLPKQGRLFPYLTVDAVVKRYAKLRRLYPDLQGSVFHSTRKWFITQCERTGTPEHFTASLVGHHS
;
A
#
# COMPACT_ATOMS: atom_id res chain seq x y z
N LEU A 1 -10.23 -28.94 -21.83
CA LEU A 1 -9.46 -28.09 -20.94
C LEU A 1 -8.41 -27.29 -21.72
N GLY A 2 -8.20 -26.03 -21.34
CA GLY A 2 -7.14 -25.20 -21.92
C GLY A 2 -7.46 -24.48 -23.23
N GLU A 3 -8.67 -24.59 -23.74
CA GLU A 3 -9.07 -23.99 -25.03
C GLU A 3 -9.43 -22.52 -24.97
N GLN A 4 -9.71 -22.00 -23.76
CA GLN A 4 -10.12 -20.61 -23.59
C GLN A 4 -8.91 -19.66 -23.73
N PRO A 5 -9.10 -18.47 -24.38
CA PRO A 5 -8.06 -17.46 -24.46
C PRO A 5 -7.70 -16.89 -23.08
N VAL A 6 -6.40 -16.70 -22.82
CA VAL A 6 -5.90 -16.10 -21.57
C VAL A 6 -6.55 -14.76 -21.27
N HIS A 7 -6.69 -13.91 -22.29
CA HIS A 7 -7.29 -12.56 -22.15
C HIS A 7 -8.76 -12.62 -21.67
N GLY A 8 -9.56 -13.54 -22.21
CA GLY A 8 -10.97 -13.71 -21.81
C GLY A 8 -11.11 -14.18 -20.36
N LEU A 9 -10.28 -15.16 -19.97
CA LEU A 9 -10.25 -15.67 -18.60
C LEU A 9 -9.75 -14.61 -17.61
N ALA A 10 -8.74 -13.82 -17.97
CA ALA A 10 -8.24 -12.72 -17.13
C ALA A 10 -9.32 -11.66 -16.89
N LYS A 11 -10.13 -11.34 -17.89
CA LYS A 11 -11.26 -10.43 -17.76
C LYS A 11 -12.31 -10.98 -16.79
N ARG A 12 -12.74 -12.24 -16.96
CA ARG A 12 -13.70 -12.93 -16.08
C ARG A 12 -13.21 -12.95 -14.63
N TYR A 13 -11.94 -13.29 -14.40
CA TYR A 13 -11.34 -13.28 -13.08
C TYR A 13 -11.35 -11.88 -12.42
N LEU A 14 -11.03 -10.82 -13.18
CA LEU A 14 -11.06 -9.45 -12.66
C LEU A 14 -12.48 -8.99 -12.34
N GLU A 15 -13.47 -9.36 -13.14
CA GLU A 15 -14.88 -9.03 -12.89
C GLU A 15 -15.37 -9.68 -11.60
N GLU A 16 -15.07 -10.95 -11.37
CA GLU A 16 -15.40 -11.67 -10.14
C GLU A 16 -14.74 -11.02 -8.91
N LEU A 17 -13.43 -10.75 -8.97
CA LEU A 17 -12.71 -10.15 -7.86
C LEU A 17 -13.11 -8.72 -7.56
N SER A 18 -13.54 -7.95 -8.56
CA SER A 18 -13.94 -6.54 -8.38
C SER A 18 -15.16 -6.39 -7.48
N GLN A 19 -15.99 -7.44 -7.36
CA GLN A 19 -17.17 -7.46 -6.50
C GLN A 19 -16.82 -7.62 -5.00
N THR A 20 -15.67 -8.21 -4.69
CA THR A 20 -15.30 -8.60 -3.34
C THR A 20 -14.06 -7.90 -2.80
N LEU A 21 -13.16 -7.48 -3.68
CA LEU A 21 -11.88 -6.89 -3.29
C LEU A 21 -11.90 -5.36 -3.32
N ARG A 22 -11.01 -4.78 -2.52
CA ARG A 22 -10.80 -3.34 -2.48
C ARG A 22 -10.21 -2.82 -3.79
N PRO A 23 -10.55 -1.57 -4.20
CA PRO A 23 -10.06 -0.96 -5.45
C PRO A 23 -8.54 -1.01 -5.61
N GLY A 24 -7.77 -0.78 -4.53
CA GLY A 24 -6.31 -0.83 -4.59
C GLY A 24 -5.75 -2.23 -4.85
N THR A 25 -6.39 -3.28 -4.31
CA THR A 25 -6.01 -4.68 -4.55
C THR A 25 -6.36 -5.07 -5.99
N THR A 26 -7.57 -4.73 -6.43
CA THR A 26 -8.02 -4.99 -7.81
C THR A 26 -7.12 -4.30 -8.82
N LYS A 27 -6.68 -3.04 -8.57
CA LYS A 27 -5.74 -2.32 -9.43
C LYS A 27 -4.40 -3.06 -9.56
N SER A 28 -3.87 -3.61 -8.48
CA SER A 28 -2.61 -4.37 -8.50
C SER A 28 -2.73 -5.67 -9.30
N ILE A 29 -3.86 -6.38 -9.15
CA ILE A 29 -4.13 -7.61 -9.91
C ILE A 29 -4.33 -7.27 -11.39
N ARG A 30 -5.12 -6.26 -11.70
CA ARG A 30 -5.34 -5.78 -13.07
C ARG A 30 -4.02 -5.49 -13.76
N TYR A 31 -3.12 -4.74 -13.14
CA TYR A 31 -1.81 -4.43 -13.69
C TYR A 31 -1.01 -5.69 -14.04
N ALA A 32 -0.98 -6.69 -13.15
CA ALA A 32 -0.29 -7.95 -13.42
C ALA A 32 -0.90 -8.72 -14.60
N LEU A 33 -2.23 -8.76 -14.70
CA LEU A 33 -2.92 -9.46 -15.79
C LEU A 33 -2.85 -8.70 -17.12
N GLU A 34 -2.78 -7.38 -17.10
CA GLU A 34 -2.50 -6.57 -18.29
C GLU A 34 -1.10 -6.86 -18.84
N LEU A 35 -0.09 -6.99 -17.98
CA LEU A 35 1.25 -7.40 -18.39
C LEU A 35 1.25 -8.81 -19.00
N LEU A 36 0.57 -9.76 -18.36
CA LEU A 36 0.42 -11.11 -18.89
C LEU A 36 -0.25 -11.11 -20.27
N SER A 37 -1.43 -10.48 -20.36
CA SER A 37 -2.18 -10.41 -21.61
C SER A 37 -1.42 -9.70 -22.73
N SER A 38 -0.66 -8.65 -22.40
CA SER A 38 0.16 -7.92 -23.38
C SER A 38 1.36 -8.73 -23.89
N TYR A 39 1.84 -9.70 -23.11
CA TYR A 39 2.90 -10.62 -23.52
C TYR A 39 2.38 -11.75 -24.40
N VAL A 40 1.29 -12.40 -23.98
CA VAL A 40 0.76 -13.57 -24.69
C VAL A 40 -0.13 -13.21 -25.89
N GLY A 41 -0.62 -11.98 -25.95
CA GLY A 41 -1.57 -11.53 -26.96
C GLY A 41 -2.99 -12.07 -26.73
N ASN A 42 -3.90 -11.72 -27.66
CA ASN A 42 -5.33 -11.97 -27.49
C ASN A 42 -5.78 -13.40 -27.85
N LYS A 43 -4.94 -14.16 -28.56
CA LYS A 43 -5.31 -15.46 -29.13
C LYS A 43 -4.77 -16.66 -28.38
N LEU A 44 -3.72 -16.48 -27.55
CA LEU A 44 -3.09 -17.58 -26.85
C LEU A 44 -4.09 -18.25 -25.91
N LYS A 45 -4.21 -19.57 -26.02
CA LYS A 45 -5.06 -20.39 -25.15
C LYS A 45 -4.38 -20.64 -23.82
N ILE A 46 -5.16 -20.77 -22.76
CA ILE A 46 -4.61 -20.96 -21.40
C ILE A 46 -3.78 -22.25 -21.28
N GLY A 47 -4.16 -23.30 -22.00
CA GLY A 47 -3.45 -24.58 -22.05
C GLY A 47 -2.07 -24.54 -22.74
N GLU A 48 -1.79 -23.48 -23.50
CA GLU A 48 -0.50 -23.28 -24.18
C GLU A 48 0.56 -22.63 -23.27
N LEU A 49 0.15 -22.17 -22.07
CA LEU A 49 1.08 -21.61 -21.10
C LEU A 49 1.98 -22.68 -20.50
N SER A 50 3.26 -22.55 -20.73
CA SER A 50 4.29 -23.47 -20.20
C SER A 50 5.11 -22.83 -19.06
N SER A 51 5.89 -23.64 -18.36
CA SER A 51 6.86 -23.13 -17.39
C SER A 51 7.91 -22.21 -18.04
N ASN A 52 8.24 -22.42 -19.32
CA ASN A 52 9.16 -21.55 -20.06
C ASN A 52 8.55 -20.17 -20.27
N THR A 53 7.28 -20.08 -20.64
CA THR A 53 6.54 -18.81 -20.72
C THR A 53 6.64 -18.03 -19.41
N GLY A 54 6.46 -18.73 -18.27
CA GLY A 54 6.59 -18.11 -16.96
C GLY A 54 8.00 -17.59 -16.65
N ARG A 55 9.04 -18.33 -17.04
CA ARG A 55 10.45 -17.90 -16.89
C ARG A 55 10.76 -16.66 -17.74
N ASP A 56 10.26 -16.62 -18.97
CA ASP A 56 10.47 -15.46 -19.85
C ASP A 56 9.77 -14.20 -19.32
N ILE A 57 8.54 -14.34 -18.82
CA ILE A 57 7.83 -13.26 -18.15
C ILE A 57 8.61 -12.78 -16.91
N LEU A 58 9.15 -13.67 -16.09
CA LEU A 58 9.97 -13.30 -14.94
C LEU A 58 11.21 -12.48 -15.34
N LYS A 59 11.91 -12.90 -16.40
CA LYS A 59 13.05 -12.14 -16.96
C LYS A 59 12.65 -10.74 -17.42
N LEU A 60 11.48 -10.60 -18.05
CA LEU A 60 10.99 -9.30 -18.51
C LEU A 60 10.56 -8.42 -17.33
N ILE A 61 9.85 -8.97 -16.36
CA ILE A 61 9.46 -8.24 -15.13
C ILE A 61 10.69 -7.72 -14.38
N SER A 62 11.79 -8.48 -14.33
CA SER A 62 13.03 -8.04 -13.67
C SER A 62 13.68 -6.81 -14.30
N LYS A 63 13.38 -6.53 -15.56
CA LYS A 63 13.88 -5.38 -16.31
C LYS A 63 12.97 -4.15 -16.21
N LEU A 64 11.76 -4.28 -15.68
CA LEU A 64 10.79 -3.19 -15.59
C LEU A 64 11.25 -2.10 -14.61
N SER A 65 11.07 -0.85 -15.01
CA SER A 65 11.22 0.33 -14.17
C SER A 65 9.90 0.72 -13.49
N PRO A 66 9.93 1.27 -12.27
CA PRO A 66 8.72 1.74 -11.58
C PRO A 66 8.00 2.88 -12.32
N ASN A 67 8.69 3.61 -13.19
CA ASN A 67 8.16 4.79 -13.87
C ASN A 67 7.85 4.57 -15.36
N VAL A 68 8.13 3.39 -15.91
CA VAL A 68 8.04 3.14 -17.37
C VAL A 68 6.68 3.55 -17.97
N ARG A 69 5.57 3.38 -17.27
CA ARG A 69 4.22 3.77 -17.72
C ARG A 69 3.98 5.29 -17.82
N LYS A 70 4.93 6.13 -17.39
CA LYS A 70 4.85 7.59 -17.52
C LYS A 70 5.23 8.06 -18.94
N TYR A 71 5.95 7.26 -19.71
CA TYR A 71 6.30 7.56 -21.09
C TYR A 71 5.09 7.34 -22.01
N ALA A 72 4.91 8.24 -22.97
CA ALA A 72 3.78 8.17 -23.91
C ALA A 72 3.75 6.85 -24.69
N GLU A 73 4.92 6.38 -25.12
CA GLU A 73 5.12 5.14 -25.88
C GLU A 73 4.80 3.86 -25.07
N ALA A 74 4.72 3.98 -23.75
CA ALA A 74 4.47 2.86 -22.86
C ALA A 74 2.97 2.61 -22.57
N LYS A 75 2.07 3.49 -23.02
CA LYS A 75 0.63 3.41 -22.66
C LYS A 75 0.00 2.08 -23.06
N GLU A 76 0.22 1.62 -24.27
CA GLU A 76 -0.32 0.38 -24.83
C GLU A 76 0.78 -0.65 -25.16
N ALA A 77 1.98 -0.44 -24.65
CA ALA A 77 3.13 -1.28 -24.93
C ALA A 77 2.99 -2.67 -24.32
N SER A 78 3.44 -3.71 -25.06
CA SER A 78 3.57 -5.06 -24.55
C SER A 78 4.61 -5.13 -23.42
N LEU A 79 4.57 -6.21 -22.63
CA LEU A 79 5.56 -6.45 -21.57
C LEU A 79 6.99 -6.41 -22.11
N THR A 80 7.23 -6.98 -23.29
CA THR A 80 8.55 -6.95 -23.98
C THR A 80 8.98 -5.51 -24.26
N LYS A 81 8.09 -4.72 -24.85
CA LYS A 81 8.37 -3.31 -25.16
C LYS A 81 8.56 -2.46 -23.89
N LEU A 82 7.80 -2.71 -22.84
CA LEU A 82 7.99 -2.06 -21.54
C LEU A 82 9.35 -2.36 -20.93
N ALA A 83 9.84 -3.60 -21.05
CA ALA A 83 11.16 -3.98 -20.58
C ALA A 83 12.26 -3.27 -21.37
N GLU A 84 12.14 -3.14 -22.69
CA GLU A 84 13.06 -2.37 -23.54
C GLU A 84 13.07 -0.89 -23.17
N LEU A 85 11.91 -0.25 -23.07
CA LEU A 85 11.78 1.15 -22.68
C LEU A 85 12.37 1.41 -21.29
N SER A 86 12.15 0.48 -20.34
CA SER A 86 12.74 0.57 -19.01
C SER A 86 14.26 0.59 -19.05
N GLN A 87 14.88 -0.23 -19.88
CA GLN A 87 16.34 -0.28 -20.03
C GLN A 87 16.89 0.96 -20.75
N THR A 88 16.09 1.58 -21.61
CA THR A 88 16.50 2.76 -22.39
C THR A 88 16.41 4.04 -21.57
N TYR A 89 15.33 4.24 -20.82
CA TYR A 89 15.01 5.52 -20.18
C TYR A 89 15.28 5.56 -18.67
N GLU A 90 15.44 4.42 -18.02
CA GLU A 90 15.52 4.35 -16.56
C GLU A 90 16.74 3.54 -16.11
N SER A 91 17.41 4.03 -15.07
CA SER A 91 18.52 3.32 -14.43
C SER A 91 18.09 2.40 -13.28
N ILE A 92 16.84 2.50 -12.85
CA ILE A 92 16.33 1.81 -11.65
C ILE A 92 15.26 0.80 -12.05
N SER A 93 15.49 -0.47 -11.74
CA SER A 93 14.53 -1.54 -11.91
C SER A 93 13.58 -1.65 -10.70
N LEU A 94 12.44 -2.32 -10.92
CA LEU A 94 11.54 -2.70 -9.82
C LEU A 94 12.29 -3.53 -8.78
N THR A 95 11.96 -3.31 -7.50
CA THR A 95 12.52 -4.14 -6.43
C THR A 95 12.09 -5.60 -6.59
N PRO A 96 12.93 -6.58 -6.19
CA PRO A 96 12.59 -8.01 -6.24
C PRO A 96 11.25 -8.33 -5.56
N GLN A 97 10.91 -7.64 -4.47
CA GLN A 97 9.63 -7.76 -3.78
C GLN A 97 8.44 -7.34 -4.67
N THR A 98 8.59 -6.23 -5.41
CA THR A 98 7.55 -5.75 -6.34
C THR A 98 7.41 -6.71 -7.52
N GLN A 99 8.52 -7.17 -8.08
CA GLN A 99 8.54 -8.19 -9.13
C GLN A 99 7.82 -9.47 -8.67
N GLY A 100 8.15 -9.99 -7.48
CA GLY A 100 7.53 -11.17 -6.89
C GLY A 100 6.03 -10.99 -6.66
N ARG A 101 5.60 -9.78 -6.24
CA ARG A 101 4.18 -9.46 -6.06
C ARG A 101 3.42 -9.49 -7.39
N ILE A 102 3.98 -8.92 -8.45
CA ILE A 102 3.38 -8.94 -9.79
C ILE A 102 3.21 -10.40 -10.25
N PHE A 103 4.28 -11.17 -10.21
CA PHE A 103 4.25 -12.56 -10.68
C PHE A 103 3.31 -13.44 -9.85
N LYS A 104 3.25 -13.23 -8.54
CA LYS A 104 2.33 -13.95 -7.66
C LYS A 104 0.87 -13.70 -8.00
N GLN A 105 0.50 -12.52 -8.49
CA GLN A 105 -0.87 -12.28 -8.97
C GLN A 105 -1.17 -13.09 -10.22
N MET A 106 -0.21 -13.26 -11.12
CA MET A 106 -0.36 -14.14 -12.30
C MET A 106 -0.50 -15.60 -11.88
N GLN A 107 0.29 -16.09 -10.92
CA GLN A 107 0.16 -17.45 -10.38
C GLN A 107 -1.22 -17.68 -9.75
N ARG A 108 -1.75 -16.72 -8.98
CA ARG A 108 -3.09 -16.80 -8.39
C ARG A 108 -4.20 -16.85 -9.44
N PHE A 109 -4.03 -16.15 -10.53
CA PHE A 109 -4.94 -16.25 -11.68
C PHE A 109 -4.91 -17.66 -12.28
N LEU A 110 -3.73 -18.26 -12.47
CA LEU A 110 -3.63 -19.63 -12.94
C LEU A 110 -4.19 -20.65 -11.94
N ASP A 111 -4.00 -20.43 -10.63
CA ASP A 111 -4.65 -21.25 -9.59
C ASP A 111 -6.18 -21.15 -9.64
N TRP A 112 -6.71 -19.95 -9.96
CA TRP A 112 -8.14 -19.78 -10.21
C TRP A 112 -8.58 -20.54 -11.48
N CYS A 113 -7.81 -20.50 -12.57
CA CYS A 113 -8.10 -21.29 -13.77
C CYS A 113 -8.13 -22.80 -13.49
N VAL A 114 -7.30 -23.29 -12.58
CA VAL A 114 -7.36 -24.71 -12.15
C VAL A 114 -8.66 -24.99 -11.40
N ARG A 115 -9.07 -24.11 -10.47
CA ARG A 115 -10.35 -24.28 -9.72
C ARG A 115 -11.58 -24.21 -10.62
N GLU A 116 -11.53 -23.37 -11.66
CA GLU A 116 -12.61 -23.26 -12.65
C GLU A 116 -12.62 -24.41 -13.69
N GLY A 117 -11.69 -25.36 -13.62
CA GLY A 117 -11.59 -26.46 -14.54
C GLY A 117 -11.07 -26.10 -15.92
N GLU A 118 -10.42 -24.93 -16.06
CA GLU A 118 -9.78 -24.50 -17.31
C GLU A 118 -8.39 -25.08 -17.51
N LEU A 119 -7.72 -25.45 -16.41
CA LEU A 119 -6.40 -26.10 -16.39
C LEU A 119 -6.40 -27.30 -15.44
N HIS A 120 -5.59 -28.33 -15.76
CA HIS A 120 -5.34 -29.45 -14.84
C HIS A 120 -4.45 -29.04 -13.67
N SER A 121 -3.42 -28.22 -13.93
CA SER A 121 -2.46 -27.77 -12.93
C SER A 121 -1.88 -26.41 -13.33
N ASN A 122 -1.39 -25.67 -12.33
CA ASN A 122 -0.71 -24.40 -12.58
C ASN A 122 0.74 -24.65 -13.02
N PRO A 123 1.11 -24.36 -14.29
CA PRO A 123 2.46 -24.60 -14.79
C PRO A 123 3.53 -23.70 -14.16
N TRP A 124 3.11 -22.66 -13.41
CA TRP A 124 4.03 -21.73 -12.75
C TRP A 124 4.10 -21.88 -11.24
N SER A 125 3.45 -22.90 -10.67
CA SER A 125 3.33 -23.11 -9.22
C SER A 125 4.69 -23.16 -8.49
N THR A 126 5.74 -23.66 -9.13
CA THR A 126 7.09 -23.80 -8.57
C THR A 126 8.02 -22.63 -8.91
N LEU A 127 7.62 -21.76 -9.84
CA LEU A 127 8.47 -20.63 -10.25
C LEU A 127 8.52 -19.59 -9.15
N ARG A 128 9.73 -19.09 -8.86
CA ARG A 128 9.98 -18.05 -7.84
C ARG A 128 11.02 -17.06 -8.34
N ILE A 129 10.87 -15.82 -7.94
CA ILE A 129 11.96 -14.84 -8.01
C ILE A 129 12.92 -15.17 -6.87
N ARG A 130 14.15 -15.49 -7.19
CA ARG A 130 15.21 -15.60 -6.19
C ARG A 130 15.60 -14.18 -5.77
N ALA A 131 14.91 -13.68 -4.78
CA ALA A 131 15.27 -12.43 -4.15
C ALA A 131 15.84 -12.75 -2.77
N THR A 132 17.07 -12.39 -2.55
CA THR A 132 17.54 -12.04 -1.21
C THR A 132 16.84 -10.73 -0.87
N PRO A 133 15.97 -10.69 0.13
CA PRO A 133 15.35 -9.45 0.53
C PRO A 133 16.42 -8.61 1.24
N GLU A 134 17.11 -7.74 0.51
CA GLU A 134 17.63 -6.53 1.11
C GLU A 134 16.43 -5.61 1.38
N VAL A 135 15.64 -5.99 2.38
CA VAL A 135 14.69 -5.07 2.98
C VAL A 135 15.52 -4.16 3.85
N SER A 136 15.89 -3.01 3.32
CA SER A 136 16.19 -1.88 4.19
C SER A 136 14.85 -1.40 4.75
N PRO A 137 14.46 -1.79 5.97
CA PRO A 137 13.22 -1.32 6.54
C PRO A 137 13.35 0.18 6.72
N HIS A 138 12.34 0.95 6.30
CA HIS A 138 12.30 2.37 6.66
C HIS A 138 12.58 2.51 8.15
N GLY A 139 13.53 3.38 8.50
CA GLY A 139 14.01 3.54 9.87
C GLY A 139 12.92 3.98 10.84
N ILE A 140 13.14 3.70 12.11
CA ILE A 140 12.41 4.33 13.21
C ILE A 140 12.91 5.78 13.28
N LEU A 141 12.00 6.75 13.41
CA LEU A 141 12.38 8.15 13.59
C LEU A 141 13.15 8.31 14.90
N THR A 142 14.20 9.10 14.86
CA THR A 142 14.87 9.62 16.07
C THR A 142 14.09 10.81 16.62
N ASP A 143 14.29 11.16 17.88
CA ASP A 143 13.66 12.34 18.48
C ASP A 143 14.10 13.64 17.79
N ALA A 144 15.33 13.69 17.28
CA ALA A 144 15.83 14.80 16.44
C ALA A 144 15.06 14.91 15.13
N GLN A 145 14.80 13.81 14.44
CA GLN A 145 14.00 13.79 13.22
C GLN A 145 12.55 14.21 13.49
N VAL A 146 11.95 13.78 14.61
CA VAL A 146 10.63 14.22 15.03
C VAL A 146 10.61 15.73 15.27
N SER A 147 11.65 16.28 15.92
CA SER A 147 11.78 17.73 16.11
C SER A 147 11.81 18.48 14.77
N ILE A 148 12.53 17.98 13.79
CA ILE A 148 12.55 18.55 12.42
C ILE A 148 11.15 18.52 11.79
N LEU A 149 10.43 17.39 11.86
CA LEU A 149 9.08 17.24 11.33
C LEU A 149 8.09 18.22 11.96
N LEU A 150 8.17 18.42 13.27
CA LEU A 150 7.29 19.32 14.01
C LEU A 150 7.59 20.81 13.74
N LYS A 151 8.82 21.16 13.40
CA LYS A 151 9.23 22.52 13.03
C LYS A 151 8.97 22.85 11.54
N ALA A 152 8.68 21.84 10.73
CA ALA A 152 8.45 22.02 9.30
C ALA A 152 7.19 22.87 9.03
N LYS A 153 7.30 23.82 8.06
CA LYS A 153 6.25 24.81 7.76
C LYS A 153 5.10 24.28 6.88
N ASP A 154 4.88 22.98 6.81
CA ASP A 154 3.72 22.42 6.09
C ASP A 154 2.53 22.24 7.05
N ARG A 155 1.70 23.28 7.16
CA ARG A 155 0.55 23.31 8.08
C ARG A 155 -0.45 22.17 7.84
N VAL A 156 -0.64 21.74 6.59
CA VAL A 156 -1.58 20.68 6.23
C VAL A 156 -1.06 19.34 6.70
N LEU A 157 0.24 19.08 6.47
CA LEU A 157 0.87 17.83 6.91
C LEU A 157 1.11 17.81 8.41
N HIS A 158 1.34 18.96 9.04
CA HIS A 158 1.67 19.08 10.47
C HIS A 158 0.62 18.41 11.36
N SER A 159 -0.66 18.74 11.16
CA SER A 159 -1.73 18.11 11.93
C SER A 159 -1.78 16.59 11.74
N ALA A 160 -1.62 16.11 10.51
CA ALA A 160 -1.57 14.67 10.25
C ALA A 160 -0.33 13.99 10.88
N LEU A 161 0.82 14.68 10.92
CA LEU A 161 2.02 14.20 11.62
C LEU A 161 1.77 14.04 13.12
N LEU A 162 1.11 15.01 13.76
CA LEU A 162 0.75 14.93 15.18
C LEU A 162 -0.15 13.72 15.45
N PHE A 163 -1.18 13.49 14.63
CA PHE A 163 -2.00 12.29 14.75
C PHE A 163 -1.17 11.02 14.58
N GLY A 164 -0.31 10.95 13.56
CA GLY A 164 0.56 9.79 13.35
C GLY A 164 1.50 9.50 14.52
N LEU A 165 2.13 10.55 15.07
CA LEU A 165 3.09 10.44 16.19
C LEU A 165 2.42 10.12 17.53
N LEU A 166 1.23 10.63 17.78
CA LEU A 166 0.57 10.52 19.10
C LEU A 166 -0.49 9.42 19.18
N THR A 167 -0.80 8.74 18.08
CA THR A 167 -1.80 7.66 18.04
C THR A 167 -1.32 6.41 17.32
N GLY A 168 -0.22 6.49 16.60
CA GLY A 168 0.23 5.38 15.75
C GLY A 168 -0.69 5.04 14.58
N MET A 169 -1.64 5.90 14.23
CA MET A 169 -2.57 5.66 13.11
C MET A 169 -1.85 5.59 11.77
N ARG A 170 -2.42 4.82 10.84
CA ARG A 170 -1.98 4.79 9.43
C ARG A 170 -2.47 6.05 8.68
N SER A 171 -1.73 6.47 7.66
CA SER A 171 -2.13 7.63 6.84
C SER A 171 -3.56 7.55 6.31
N GLY A 172 -4.01 6.36 5.86
CA GLY A 172 -5.38 6.15 5.42
C GLY A 172 -6.43 6.28 6.52
N GLU A 173 -6.08 5.91 7.75
CA GLU A 173 -6.95 6.09 8.92
C GLU A 173 -7.08 7.57 9.27
N ILE A 174 -5.96 8.31 9.25
CA ILE A 174 -5.93 9.77 9.52
C ILE A 174 -6.71 10.53 8.45
N CYS A 175 -6.41 10.30 7.16
CA CYS A 175 -7.09 10.98 6.06
C CYS A 175 -8.61 10.69 6.02
N GLY A 176 -9.03 9.55 6.57
CA GLY A 176 -10.42 9.16 6.65
C GLY A 176 -11.12 9.51 7.96
N LEU A 177 -10.50 10.31 8.84
CA LEU A 177 -11.13 10.73 10.09
C LEU A 177 -12.28 11.71 9.84
N MET A 178 -13.39 11.43 10.53
CA MET A 178 -14.56 12.29 10.64
C MET A 178 -14.62 12.87 12.04
N ALA A 179 -15.23 14.05 12.19
CA ALA A 179 -15.45 14.65 13.52
C ALA A 179 -16.30 13.73 14.42
N GLU A 180 -17.20 12.97 13.81
CA GLU A 180 -18.09 12.01 14.45
C GLU A 180 -17.37 10.73 14.95
N ASP A 181 -16.10 10.54 14.55
CA ASP A 181 -15.24 9.47 15.10
C ASP A 181 -14.64 9.84 16.46
N ILE A 182 -14.78 11.10 16.88
CA ILE A 182 -14.33 11.55 18.21
C ILE A 182 -15.44 11.32 19.22
N THR A 183 -15.17 10.47 20.20
CA THR A 183 -16.13 10.09 21.25
C THR A 183 -15.66 10.58 22.60
N HIS A 184 -16.60 10.88 23.51
CA HIS A 184 -16.31 11.28 24.88
C HIS A 184 -16.75 10.18 25.84
N LYS A 185 -15.86 9.75 26.74
CA LYS A 185 -16.09 8.64 27.68
C LYS A 185 -16.03 9.12 29.13
N GLY A 186 -16.87 10.07 29.48
CA GLY A 186 -16.96 10.58 30.86
C GLY A 186 -15.59 11.01 31.40
N ASN A 187 -15.19 10.46 32.54
CA ASN A 187 -13.93 10.80 33.21
C ASN A 187 -12.69 10.30 32.48
N LEU A 188 -12.83 9.42 31.49
CA LEU A 188 -11.70 8.91 30.70
C LEU A 188 -11.28 9.86 29.58
N GLY A 189 -12.02 10.95 29.33
CA GLY A 189 -11.70 11.92 28.29
C GLY A 189 -12.17 11.53 26.90
N ARG A 190 -11.50 12.06 25.88
CA ARG A 190 -11.86 11.86 24.47
C ARG A 190 -11.05 10.74 23.83
N PHE A 191 -11.71 10.02 22.92
CA PHE A 191 -11.13 8.91 22.17
C PHE A 191 -11.40 9.08 20.67
N ILE A 192 -10.51 8.55 19.85
CA ILE A 192 -10.76 8.34 18.42
C ILE A 192 -11.32 6.92 18.26
N HIS A 193 -12.51 6.78 17.71
CA HIS A 193 -13.05 5.49 17.30
C HIS A 193 -12.68 5.24 15.84
N ILE A 194 -11.67 4.41 15.61
CA ILE A 194 -11.25 3.99 14.26
C ILE A 194 -12.17 2.86 13.82
N ARG A 195 -13.13 3.18 12.97
CA ARG A 195 -14.19 2.28 12.47
C ARG A 195 -14.42 2.51 10.98
N PRO A 196 -15.11 1.60 10.27
CA PRO A 196 -15.61 1.92 8.93
C PRO A 196 -16.52 3.15 8.98
N ASN A 197 -16.41 4.04 8.00
CA ASN A 197 -17.28 5.20 7.84
C ASN A 197 -17.56 5.47 6.35
N ALA A 198 -18.24 6.56 6.01
CA ALA A 198 -18.63 6.89 4.63
C ALA A 198 -17.44 6.97 3.64
N ILE A 199 -16.25 7.27 4.14
CA ILE A 199 -15.04 7.49 3.31
C ILE A 199 -13.88 6.54 3.63
N ARG A 200 -13.97 5.78 4.72
CA ARG A 200 -12.91 4.89 5.19
C ARG A 200 -13.42 3.47 5.36
N GLN A 201 -12.76 2.55 4.65
CA GLN A 201 -12.88 1.12 4.90
C GLN A 201 -11.67 0.63 5.70
N LEU A 202 -11.88 -0.20 6.70
CA LEU A 202 -10.79 -0.80 7.47
C LEU A 202 -10.24 -2.03 6.75
N LYS A 203 -8.93 -2.27 6.88
CA LYS A 203 -8.24 -3.38 6.23
C LYS A 203 -8.67 -4.76 6.76
N SER A 204 -9.10 -4.80 8.02
CA SER A 204 -9.66 -5.98 8.69
C SER A 204 -10.61 -5.52 9.81
N LYS A 205 -11.50 -6.40 10.29
CA LYS A 205 -12.37 -6.12 11.43
C LYS A 205 -11.56 -5.76 12.69
N ALA A 206 -10.44 -6.37 12.86
CA ALA A 206 -9.52 -6.11 13.96
C ALA A 206 -8.78 -4.75 13.90
N ALA A 207 -8.86 -4.04 12.79
CA ALA A 207 -8.37 -2.67 12.73
C ALA A 207 -9.34 -1.68 13.42
N GLU A 208 -10.58 -2.11 13.73
CA GLU A 208 -11.53 -1.33 14.52
C GLU A 208 -11.05 -1.27 15.96
N ARG A 209 -10.91 -0.06 16.47
CA ARG A 209 -10.36 0.18 17.80
C ARG A 209 -10.62 1.60 18.27
N GLU A 210 -10.42 1.80 19.56
CA GLU A 210 -10.44 3.13 20.17
C GLU A 210 -9.03 3.50 20.64
N VAL A 211 -8.65 4.74 20.35
CA VAL A 211 -7.36 5.30 20.75
C VAL A 211 -7.62 6.52 21.62
N PRO A 212 -7.09 6.60 22.84
CA PRO A 212 -7.24 7.77 23.69
C PRO A 212 -6.56 8.98 23.03
N LEU A 213 -7.16 10.15 23.13
CA LEU A 213 -6.62 11.38 22.61
C LEU A 213 -5.57 11.96 23.58
N HIS A 214 -4.41 12.25 23.05
CA HIS A 214 -3.41 13.03 23.74
C HIS A 214 -3.86 14.50 23.85
N GLN A 215 -3.53 15.19 24.94
CA GLN A 215 -3.93 16.58 25.21
C GLN A 215 -3.62 17.54 24.04
N ILE A 216 -2.49 17.36 23.37
CA ILE A 216 -2.13 18.16 22.17
C ILE A 216 -3.16 17.96 21.04
N LEU A 217 -3.66 16.75 20.82
CA LEU A 217 -4.66 16.48 19.81
C LEU A 217 -6.04 17.02 20.21
N GLU A 218 -6.38 16.99 21.48
CA GLU A 218 -7.60 17.63 21.99
C GLU A 218 -7.59 19.12 21.71
N GLN A 219 -6.48 19.80 22.02
CA GLN A 219 -6.31 21.22 21.73
C GLN A 219 -6.41 21.49 20.23
N LEU A 220 -5.81 20.67 19.38
CA LEU A 220 -5.88 20.81 17.93
C LEU A 220 -7.31 20.65 17.40
N LEU A 221 -8.07 19.68 17.93
CA LEU A 221 -9.48 19.49 17.63
C LEU A 221 -10.31 20.71 18.03
N ASP A 222 -10.03 21.32 19.18
CA ASP A 222 -10.81 22.43 19.70
C ASP A 222 -10.53 23.76 18.96
N THR A 223 -9.32 23.96 18.46
CA THR A 223 -8.87 25.25 17.91
C THR A 223 -8.76 25.31 16.40
N SER A 224 -8.43 24.21 15.74
CA SER A 224 -7.92 24.24 14.36
C SER A 224 -8.58 23.27 13.39
N LEU A 225 -9.25 22.22 13.87
CA LEU A 225 -9.87 21.22 13.01
C LEU A 225 -11.39 21.41 12.88
N PRO A 226 -12.00 20.95 11.77
CA PRO A 226 -13.43 20.99 11.55
C PRO A 226 -14.22 20.31 12.67
N LYS A 227 -15.36 20.88 13.03
CA LYS A 227 -16.26 20.32 14.07
C LYS A 227 -17.27 19.31 13.51
N GLN A 228 -17.40 19.23 12.20
CA GLN A 228 -18.33 18.35 11.49
C GLN A 228 -17.66 17.82 10.23
N GLY A 229 -18.04 16.61 9.81
CA GLY A 229 -17.52 15.98 8.62
C GLY A 229 -16.04 15.60 8.71
N ARG A 230 -15.33 15.67 7.60
CA ARG A 230 -13.92 15.25 7.53
C ARG A 230 -13.01 16.19 8.33
N LEU A 231 -12.18 15.63 9.20
CA LEU A 231 -11.16 16.40 9.92
C LEU A 231 -10.06 16.92 8.99
N PHE A 232 -9.75 16.18 7.93
CA PHE A 232 -8.72 16.53 6.94
C PHE A 232 -9.33 16.58 5.52
N PRO A 233 -10.19 17.56 5.20
CA PRO A 233 -10.96 17.59 3.94
C PRO A 233 -10.09 17.67 2.68
N TYR A 234 -8.90 18.28 2.78
CA TYR A 234 -7.97 18.48 1.66
C TYR A 234 -6.79 17.51 1.65
N LEU A 235 -6.77 16.51 2.55
CA LEU A 235 -5.66 15.58 2.68
C LEU A 235 -6.06 14.20 2.20
N THR A 236 -5.34 13.70 1.20
CA THR A 236 -5.40 12.32 0.72
C THR A 236 -4.13 11.58 1.08
N VAL A 237 -4.15 10.25 1.04
CA VAL A 237 -2.95 9.42 1.27
C VAL A 237 -1.84 9.80 0.31
N ASP A 238 -2.15 10.01 -0.98
CA ASP A 238 -1.16 10.44 -1.98
C ASP A 238 -0.58 11.82 -1.65
N ALA A 239 -1.42 12.75 -1.17
CA ALA A 239 -0.94 14.07 -0.74
C ALA A 239 0.00 13.97 0.45
N VAL A 240 -0.29 13.11 1.44
CA VAL A 240 0.60 12.84 2.58
C VAL A 240 1.96 12.33 2.09
N VAL A 241 1.97 11.34 1.21
CA VAL A 241 3.21 10.77 0.65
C VAL A 241 4.03 11.81 -0.09
N LYS A 242 3.39 12.60 -0.96
CA LYS A 242 4.06 13.65 -1.75
C LYS A 242 4.61 14.77 -0.87
N ARG A 243 3.84 15.24 0.12
CA ARG A 243 4.28 16.28 1.07
C ARG A 243 5.42 15.80 1.95
N TYR A 244 5.37 14.56 2.45
CA TYR A 244 6.46 13.97 3.22
C TYR A 244 7.73 13.81 2.37
N ALA A 245 7.60 13.35 1.13
CA ALA A 245 8.72 13.27 0.19
C ALA A 245 9.34 14.64 -0.10
N LYS A 246 8.55 15.72 -0.12
CA LYS A 246 9.07 17.09 -0.23
C LYS A 246 9.88 17.47 1.02
N LEU A 247 9.40 17.14 2.23
CA LEU A 247 10.15 17.39 3.47
C LEU A 247 11.51 16.67 3.47
N ARG A 248 11.56 15.40 3.05
CA ARG A 248 12.83 14.66 2.95
C ARG A 248 13.84 15.31 2.00
N ARG A 249 13.38 15.98 0.96
CA ARG A 249 14.27 16.74 0.05
C ARG A 249 14.80 18.02 0.68
N LEU A 250 13.99 18.66 1.51
CA LEU A 250 14.37 19.89 2.22
C LEU A 250 15.23 19.63 3.44
N TYR A 251 15.06 18.46 4.07
CA TYR A 251 15.76 18.07 5.31
C TYR A 251 16.44 16.71 5.10
N PRO A 252 17.72 16.67 4.72
CA PRO A 252 18.46 15.42 4.47
C PRO A 252 18.45 14.45 5.64
N ASP A 253 18.40 14.94 6.88
CA ASP A 253 18.32 14.11 8.09
C ASP A 253 17.08 13.19 8.12
N LEU A 254 16.04 13.49 7.33
CA LEU A 254 14.86 12.66 7.20
C LEU A 254 15.01 11.50 6.20
N GLN A 255 16.16 11.33 5.57
CA GLN A 255 16.39 10.24 4.61
C GLN A 255 16.17 8.89 5.29
N GLY A 256 15.67 7.92 4.51
CA GLY A 256 15.31 6.59 5.03
C GLY A 256 13.97 6.54 5.80
N SER A 257 13.33 7.69 6.10
CA SER A 257 12.02 7.75 6.74
C SER A 257 10.89 7.96 5.72
N VAL A 258 9.69 7.59 6.13
CA VAL A 258 8.43 7.84 5.40
C VAL A 258 7.36 8.24 6.42
N PHE A 259 6.20 8.71 5.98
CA PHE A 259 5.12 9.05 6.91
C PHE A 259 4.77 7.89 7.86
N HIS A 260 4.82 6.65 7.39
CA HIS A 260 4.58 5.47 8.23
C HIS A 260 5.61 5.28 9.34
N SER A 261 6.77 5.95 9.27
CA SER A 261 7.77 5.94 10.35
C SER A 261 7.26 6.63 11.62
N THR A 262 6.25 7.51 11.53
CA THR A 262 5.57 8.10 12.70
C THR A 262 4.92 7.02 13.58
N ARG A 263 4.28 6.03 12.95
CA ARG A 263 3.68 4.90 13.67
C ARG A 263 4.74 4.01 14.32
N LYS A 264 5.87 3.78 13.66
CA LYS A 264 6.99 3.04 14.27
C LYS A 264 7.54 3.78 15.50
N TRP A 265 7.70 5.09 15.38
CA TRP A 265 8.12 5.92 16.51
C TRP A 265 7.11 5.85 17.67
N PHE A 266 5.80 5.94 17.43
CA PHE A 266 4.77 5.77 18.46
C PHE A 266 4.91 4.43 19.20
N ILE A 267 5.06 3.32 18.47
CA ILE A 267 5.24 1.98 19.04
C ILE A 267 6.51 1.98 19.94
N THR A 268 7.62 2.53 19.44
CA THR A 268 8.86 2.64 20.21
C THR A 268 8.71 3.51 21.46
N GLN A 269 7.91 4.58 21.41
CA GLN A 269 7.63 5.36 22.62
C GLN A 269 6.78 4.58 23.63
N CYS A 270 5.81 3.80 23.20
CA CYS A 270 5.07 2.90 24.08
C CYS A 270 6.01 1.90 24.78
N GLU A 271 6.93 1.30 24.02
CA GLU A 271 7.94 0.39 24.59
C GLU A 271 8.84 1.12 25.61
N ARG A 272 9.36 2.30 25.27
CA ARG A 272 10.22 3.13 26.16
C ARG A 272 9.52 3.53 27.45
N THR A 273 8.20 3.72 27.42
CA THR A 273 7.40 4.08 28.61
C THR A 273 6.89 2.86 29.37
N GLY A 274 7.28 1.66 28.99
CA GLY A 274 6.89 0.41 29.65
C GLY A 274 5.43 -0.01 29.39
N THR A 275 4.80 0.51 28.33
CA THR A 275 3.47 0.06 27.93
C THR A 275 3.54 -1.40 27.50
N PRO A 276 2.73 -2.31 28.09
CA PRO A 276 2.73 -3.72 27.68
C PRO A 276 2.43 -3.92 26.22
N GLU A 277 3.11 -4.88 25.57
CA GLU A 277 3.04 -5.12 24.12
C GLU A 277 1.60 -5.32 23.63
N HIS A 278 0.77 -6.06 24.36
CA HIS A 278 -0.62 -6.30 23.97
C HIS A 278 -1.48 -5.02 23.97
N PHE A 279 -1.21 -4.05 24.87
CA PHE A 279 -1.85 -2.74 24.82
C PHE A 279 -1.38 -1.93 23.61
N THR A 280 -0.08 -1.92 23.35
CA THR A 280 0.48 -1.26 22.16
C THR A 280 -0.09 -1.87 20.89
N ALA A 281 -0.17 -3.20 20.80
CA ALA A 281 -0.79 -3.90 19.68
C ALA A 281 -2.26 -3.50 19.48
N SER A 282 -3.03 -3.41 20.57
CA SER A 282 -4.43 -2.94 20.54
C SER A 282 -4.56 -1.51 20.03
N LEU A 283 -3.72 -0.58 20.54
CA LEU A 283 -3.72 0.84 20.13
C LEU A 283 -3.43 1.01 18.65
N VAL A 284 -2.53 0.21 18.10
CA VAL A 284 -2.15 0.30 16.69
C VAL A 284 -2.92 -0.64 15.77
N GLY A 285 -3.78 -1.51 16.30
CA GLY A 285 -4.57 -2.49 15.52
C GLY A 285 -3.66 -3.51 14.81
N HIS A 286 -2.73 -4.08 15.56
CA HIS A 286 -2.03 -5.31 15.23
C HIS A 286 -2.70 -6.47 15.95
N HIS A 287 -2.80 -7.62 15.29
CA HIS A 287 -3.07 -8.87 15.99
C HIS A 287 -1.75 -9.44 16.52
N SER A 288 -1.74 -9.80 17.76
CA SER A 288 -0.78 -10.73 18.33
C SER A 288 -1.03 -12.13 17.77
#